data_d3c6032815f4a2187ef0eb0c9ec94532
#
_entry.id   d3c6032815f4a2187ef0eb0c9ec94532
#
_cell.length_a   1.000
_cell.length_b   1.000
_cell.length_c   1.000
_cell.angle_alpha   90.00
_cell.angle_beta   90.00
_cell.angle_gamma   90.00
#
_symmetry.space_group_name_H-M   'P 1'
#
loop_
_entity.id
_entity.type
_entity.pdbx_description
1 polymer ?
#
loop_
_entity_poly.entity_id
_entity_poly.type
_entity_poly.pdbx_seq_one_letter_code
_entity_poly.pdbx_strand_id
1 'polypeptide(L)'
;NTRSRGLGDVYKRQLLKGLSTQIIDKVLKERITYMPGASTLLSTMKSNGCYSALVSGGFTMFTEKVSAYLGFDENHANVLLTSENKLTGKVKKPILGKKAKVEQLYRIANKLNLSARQVIAVGDGANDLDMLSKAGTGVALHAKPSVAEQCDIRINFGDLTALLFIQGYSKENFVF
;
A
#
# COMPACT_ATOMS: atom_id res chain seq x y z
N ASN A 1 -7.04 15.89 -15.39
CA ASN A 1 -7.33 17.10 -14.61
C ASN A 1 -6.71 16.98 -13.20
N THR A 2 -5.40 17.17 -13.12
CA THR A 2 -4.60 17.01 -11.88
C THR A 2 -4.94 18.06 -10.81
N ARG A 3 -5.44 19.23 -11.20
CA ARG A 3 -5.83 20.31 -10.27
C ARG A 3 -7.08 19.97 -9.42
N SER A 4 -8.06 19.29 -10.00
CA SER A 4 -9.31 18.96 -9.27
C SER A 4 -9.11 17.85 -8.24
N ARG A 5 -8.18 16.88 -8.48
CA ARG A 5 -7.85 15.85 -7.51
C ARG A 5 -7.11 16.42 -6.29
N GLY A 6 -6.15 17.33 -6.51
CA GLY A 6 -5.43 18.00 -5.42
C GLY A 6 -6.33 18.79 -4.50
N LEU A 7 -7.35 19.48 -5.04
CA LEU A 7 -8.35 20.22 -4.26
C LEU A 7 -9.24 19.28 -3.44
N GLY A 8 -9.64 18.13 -4.01
CA GLY A 8 -10.43 17.12 -3.31
C GLY A 8 -9.67 16.51 -2.13
N ASP A 9 -8.39 16.24 -2.29
CA ASP A 9 -7.56 15.67 -1.22
C ASP A 9 -7.25 16.68 -0.11
N VAL A 10 -7.10 17.97 -0.45
CA VAL A 10 -6.97 19.06 0.54
C VAL A 10 -8.27 19.20 1.33
N TYR A 11 -9.41 19.21 0.65
CA TYR A 11 -10.72 19.32 1.29
C TYR A 11 -10.98 18.15 2.25
N LYS A 12 -10.76 16.91 1.80
CA LYS A 12 -10.92 15.71 2.63
C LYS A 12 -10.07 15.77 3.90
N ARG A 13 -8.83 16.26 3.78
CA ARG A 13 -7.94 16.44 4.94
C ARG A 13 -8.44 17.50 5.91
N GLN A 14 -9.01 18.60 5.39
CA GLN A 14 -9.60 19.65 6.23
C GLN A 14 -10.78 19.17 7.07
N LEU A 15 -11.56 18.18 6.56
CA LEU A 15 -12.65 17.56 7.31
C LEU A 15 -12.17 16.80 8.54
N LEU A 16 -10.90 16.40 8.59
CA LEU A 16 -10.30 15.73 9.74
C LEU A 16 -9.92 16.70 10.87
N LYS A 17 -9.88 18.00 10.61
CA LYS A 17 -9.43 18.99 11.59
C LYS A 17 -10.31 18.98 12.84
N GLY A 18 -9.66 18.92 14.00
CA GLY A 18 -10.32 18.94 15.31
C GLY A 18 -10.79 17.58 15.81
N LEU A 19 -10.76 16.52 14.98
CA LEU A 19 -11.09 15.17 15.44
C LEU A 19 -10.03 14.67 16.42
N SER A 20 -10.47 13.97 17.48
CA SER A 20 -9.58 13.28 18.39
C SER A 20 -8.79 12.18 17.65
N THR A 21 -7.53 11.99 18.01
CA THR A 21 -6.71 10.90 17.47
C THR A 21 -7.30 9.52 17.77
N GLN A 22 -8.11 9.39 18.82
CA GLN A 22 -8.82 8.15 19.16
C GLN A 22 -9.80 7.69 18.08
N ILE A 23 -10.24 8.60 17.18
CA ILE A 23 -11.09 8.23 16.04
C ILE A 23 -10.40 7.20 15.13
N ILE A 24 -9.07 7.22 15.06
CA ILE A 24 -8.28 6.30 14.24
C ILE A 24 -8.49 4.86 14.71
N ASP A 25 -8.45 4.61 16.02
CA ASP A 25 -8.66 3.26 16.57
C ASP A 25 -10.09 2.78 16.32
N LYS A 26 -11.07 3.68 16.45
CA LYS A 26 -12.46 3.37 16.14
C LYS A 26 -12.64 3.00 14.67
N VAL A 27 -12.07 3.78 13.75
CA VAL A 27 -12.15 3.52 12.31
C VAL A 27 -11.48 2.20 11.95
N LEU A 28 -10.30 1.92 12.51
CA LEU A 28 -9.59 0.65 12.30
C LEU A 28 -10.42 -0.54 12.74
N LYS A 29 -11.07 -0.44 13.89
CA LYS A 29 -11.88 -1.52 14.46
C LYS A 29 -13.21 -1.74 13.74
N GLU A 30 -13.87 -0.65 13.32
CA GLU A 30 -15.25 -0.72 12.84
C GLU A 30 -15.39 -0.64 11.31
N ARG A 31 -14.38 -0.11 10.60
CA ARG A 31 -14.49 0.25 9.19
C ARG A 31 -13.41 -0.35 8.28
N ILE A 32 -12.32 -0.86 8.84
CA ILE A 32 -11.25 -1.46 8.06
C ILE A 32 -11.33 -2.97 8.18
N THR A 33 -11.39 -3.61 7.02
CA THR A 33 -11.28 -5.06 6.88
C THR A 33 -10.01 -5.37 6.09
N TYR A 34 -9.31 -6.41 6.50
CA TYR A 34 -8.16 -6.90 5.75
C TYR A 34 -8.63 -7.68 4.52
N MET A 35 -7.97 -7.47 3.40
CA MET A 35 -8.27 -8.26 2.21
C MET A 35 -7.98 -9.74 2.48
N PRO A 36 -8.88 -10.65 2.07
CA PRO A 36 -8.67 -12.09 2.22
C PRO A 36 -7.31 -12.52 1.65
N GLY A 37 -6.66 -13.48 2.30
CA GLY A 37 -5.35 -13.99 1.91
C GLY A 37 -4.15 -13.11 2.30
N ALA A 38 -4.37 -11.93 2.91
CA ALA A 38 -3.28 -11.02 3.27
C ALA A 38 -2.29 -11.64 4.26
N SER A 39 -2.78 -12.25 5.34
CA SER A 39 -1.92 -12.91 6.32
C SER A 39 -1.16 -14.08 5.70
N THR A 40 -1.85 -14.94 4.95
CA THR A 40 -1.22 -16.09 4.26
C THR A 40 -0.15 -15.64 3.28
N LEU A 41 -0.42 -14.59 2.48
CA LEU A 41 0.56 -14.02 1.57
C LEU A 41 1.83 -13.60 2.32
N LEU A 42 1.69 -12.75 3.34
CA LEU A 42 2.85 -12.19 4.04
C LEU A 42 3.58 -13.22 4.89
N SER A 43 2.87 -14.14 5.58
CA SER A 43 3.49 -15.22 6.32
C SER A 43 4.30 -16.14 5.41
N THR A 44 3.74 -16.52 4.25
CA THR A 44 4.43 -17.37 3.28
C THR A 44 5.65 -16.68 2.68
N MET A 45 5.52 -15.42 2.26
CA MET A 45 6.64 -14.64 1.72
C MET A 45 7.76 -14.47 2.75
N LYS A 46 7.41 -14.14 4.00
CA LYS A 46 8.37 -13.95 5.08
C LYS A 46 9.12 -15.24 5.43
N SER A 47 8.43 -16.37 5.50
CA SER A 47 9.06 -17.67 5.75
C SER A 47 10.04 -18.09 4.64
N ASN A 48 9.90 -17.51 3.45
CA ASN A 48 10.80 -17.71 2.31
C ASN A 48 11.83 -16.56 2.12
N GLY A 49 12.02 -15.72 3.14
CA GLY A 49 13.02 -14.65 3.13
C GLY A 49 12.70 -13.45 2.25
N CYS A 50 11.45 -13.31 1.82
CA CYS A 50 11.02 -12.14 1.04
C CYS A 50 10.82 -10.92 1.96
N TYR A 51 11.27 -9.77 1.50
CA TYR A 51 11.05 -8.48 2.16
C TYR A 51 9.77 -7.83 1.66
N SER A 52 8.95 -7.33 2.56
CA SER A 52 7.65 -6.77 2.25
C SER A 52 7.50 -5.30 2.70
N ALA A 53 6.93 -4.47 1.85
CA ALA A 53 6.71 -3.05 2.15
C ALA A 53 5.28 -2.61 1.80
N LEU A 54 4.65 -1.89 2.72
CA LEU A 54 3.34 -1.26 2.52
C LEU A 54 3.53 0.21 2.16
N VAL A 55 3.20 0.60 0.92
CA VAL A 55 3.33 1.99 0.45
C VAL A 55 1.97 2.55 0.08
N SER A 56 1.51 3.57 0.81
CA SER A 56 0.16 4.11 0.68
C SER A 56 0.14 5.63 0.54
N GLY A 57 -0.75 6.14 -0.29
CA GLY A 57 -1.12 7.56 -0.29
C GLY A 57 -1.99 7.98 0.91
N GLY A 58 -2.40 7.03 1.74
CA GLY A 58 -3.13 7.25 3.00
C GLY A 58 -2.23 7.81 4.11
N PHE A 59 -2.52 7.45 5.37
CA PHE A 59 -1.84 8.02 6.53
C PHE A 59 -1.16 6.97 7.39
N THR A 60 0.00 7.33 7.97
CA THR A 60 0.82 6.45 8.82
C THR A 60 0.05 5.88 10.00
N MET A 61 -0.86 6.65 10.59
CA MET A 61 -1.71 6.19 11.71
C MET A 61 -2.50 4.92 11.38
N PHE A 62 -2.81 4.68 10.10
CA PHE A 62 -3.46 3.44 9.64
C PHE A 62 -2.43 2.41 9.18
N THR A 63 -1.45 2.83 8.35
CA THR A 63 -0.51 1.87 7.75
C THR A 63 0.41 1.24 8.78
N GLU A 64 0.79 1.94 9.85
CA GLU A 64 1.57 1.39 10.97
C GLU A 64 0.83 0.23 11.65
N LYS A 65 -0.47 0.39 11.94
CA LYS A 65 -1.26 -0.66 12.58
C LYS A 65 -1.54 -1.83 11.64
N VAL A 66 -1.84 -1.56 10.36
CA VAL A 66 -2.00 -2.60 9.34
C VAL A 66 -0.69 -3.36 9.13
N SER A 67 0.43 -2.64 9.03
CA SER A 67 1.76 -3.21 8.86
C SER A 67 2.15 -4.10 10.04
N ALA A 68 1.93 -3.64 11.26
CA ALA A 68 2.21 -4.42 12.47
C ALA A 68 1.35 -5.68 12.58
N TYR A 69 0.06 -5.58 12.22
CA TYR A 69 -0.86 -6.71 12.28
C TYR A 69 -0.53 -7.79 11.22
N LEU A 70 -0.24 -7.38 10.00
CA LEU A 70 0.04 -8.29 8.89
C LEU A 70 1.51 -8.73 8.81
N GLY A 71 2.42 -8.07 9.53
CA GLY A 71 3.83 -8.41 9.60
C GLY A 71 4.68 -7.88 8.44
N PHE A 72 4.32 -6.74 7.83
CA PHE A 72 5.20 -6.05 6.87
C PHE A 72 6.51 -5.61 7.52
N ASP A 73 7.61 -5.67 6.76
CA ASP A 73 8.94 -5.26 7.24
C ASP A 73 9.07 -3.73 7.33
N GLU A 74 8.40 -2.98 6.46
CA GLU A 74 8.30 -1.52 6.56
C GLU A 74 7.00 -0.98 5.94
N ASN A 75 6.62 0.24 6.36
CA ASN A 75 5.50 0.95 5.78
C ASN A 75 5.81 2.42 5.52
N HIS A 76 5.20 2.99 4.47
CA HIS A 76 5.35 4.38 4.06
C HIS A 76 4.01 4.98 3.70
N ALA A 77 3.65 6.06 4.36
CA ALA A 77 2.43 6.82 4.11
C ALA A 77 2.60 8.29 4.52
N ASN A 78 1.60 9.10 4.27
CA ASN A 78 1.59 10.48 4.69
C ASN A 78 1.42 10.61 6.20
N VAL A 79 2.12 11.55 6.82
CA VAL A 79 2.03 11.82 8.26
C VAL A 79 1.03 12.93 8.51
N LEU A 80 -0.09 12.62 9.18
CA LEU A 80 -1.01 13.63 9.69
C LEU A 80 -0.41 14.34 10.91
N LEU A 81 -0.44 15.66 10.89
CA LEU A 81 0.02 16.46 12.03
C LEU A 81 -1.07 16.52 13.10
N THR A 82 -0.65 16.36 14.34
CA THR A 82 -1.50 16.43 15.53
C THR A 82 -1.09 17.58 16.43
N SER A 83 -2.03 18.09 17.21
CA SER A 83 -1.82 19.03 18.30
C SER A 83 -2.83 18.72 19.39
N GLU A 84 -2.38 18.63 20.64
CA GLU A 84 -3.25 18.35 21.82
C GLU A 84 -4.19 17.15 21.60
N ASN A 85 -3.66 16.03 21.09
CA ASN A 85 -4.41 14.80 20.76
C ASN A 85 -5.54 15.00 19.72
N LYS A 86 -5.48 16.07 18.92
CA LYS A 86 -6.41 16.34 17.82
C LYS A 86 -5.68 16.40 16.49
N LEU A 87 -6.35 15.99 15.45
CA LEU A 87 -5.86 16.10 14.08
C LEU A 87 -5.92 17.57 13.64
N THR A 88 -4.84 18.10 13.07
CA THR A 88 -4.77 19.48 12.60
C THR A 88 -5.36 19.66 11.20
N GLY A 89 -5.66 18.57 10.48
CA GLY A 89 -6.01 18.60 9.05
C GLY A 89 -4.83 18.87 8.13
N LYS A 90 -3.61 18.98 8.66
CA LYS A 90 -2.38 19.21 7.90
C LYS A 90 -1.56 17.92 7.81
N VAL A 91 -0.76 17.81 6.75
CA VAL A 91 0.13 16.70 6.47
C VAL A 91 1.57 17.20 6.44
N LYS A 92 2.48 16.42 6.99
CA LYS A 92 3.92 16.69 6.94
C LYS A 92 4.40 16.63 5.47
N LYS A 93 5.21 17.59 5.06
CA LYS A 93 5.84 17.57 3.73
C LYS A 93 7.14 16.77 3.77
N PRO A 94 7.56 16.13 2.67
CA PRO A 94 6.88 16.05 1.38
C PRO A 94 5.66 15.13 1.43
N ILE A 95 4.62 15.43 0.62
CA ILE A 95 3.43 14.59 0.51
C ILE A 95 3.75 13.40 -0.40
N LEU A 96 3.48 12.19 0.10
CA LEU A 96 3.59 10.94 -0.65
C LEU A 96 2.48 10.88 -1.72
N GLY A 97 2.85 11.19 -2.94
CA GLY A 97 2.00 11.10 -4.12
C GLY A 97 2.44 9.96 -5.05
N LYS A 98 1.99 10.02 -6.30
CA LYS A 98 2.28 9.03 -7.34
C LYS A 98 3.79 8.77 -7.52
N LYS A 99 4.62 9.82 -7.59
CA LYS A 99 6.08 9.70 -7.74
C LYS A 99 6.74 9.04 -6.54
N ALA A 100 6.23 9.30 -5.34
CA ALA A 100 6.81 8.74 -4.12
C ALA A 100 6.71 7.20 -4.05
N LYS A 101 5.71 6.57 -4.69
CA LYS A 101 5.64 5.10 -4.77
C LYS A 101 6.81 4.53 -5.58
N VAL A 102 7.16 5.14 -6.69
CA VAL A 102 8.33 4.76 -7.51
C VAL A 102 9.63 5.02 -6.74
N GLU A 103 9.74 6.16 -6.06
CA GLU A 103 10.91 6.49 -5.24
C GLU A 103 11.11 5.46 -4.13
N GLN A 104 10.03 5.05 -3.45
CA GLN A 104 10.11 4.02 -2.42
C GLN A 104 10.50 2.65 -3.00
N LEU A 105 9.98 2.26 -4.17
CA LEU A 105 10.38 1.03 -4.84
C LEU A 105 11.91 1.00 -5.04
N TYR A 106 12.48 2.05 -5.65
CA TYR A 106 13.92 2.11 -5.89
C TYR A 106 14.73 2.21 -4.59
N ARG A 107 14.27 2.99 -3.61
CA ARG A 107 14.92 3.12 -2.31
C ARG A 107 15.02 1.77 -1.59
N ILE A 108 13.93 1.01 -1.56
CA ILE A 108 13.87 -0.29 -0.90
C ILE A 108 14.72 -1.31 -1.67
N ALA A 109 14.61 -1.36 -2.99
CA ALA A 109 15.43 -2.24 -3.82
C ALA A 109 16.92 -1.98 -3.60
N ASN A 110 17.36 -0.72 -3.65
CA ASN A 110 18.76 -0.34 -3.38
C ASN A 110 19.21 -0.69 -1.96
N LYS A 111 18.38 -0.46 -0.94
CA LYS A 111 18.65 -0.86 0.46
C LYS A 111 18.95 -2.35 0.59
N LEU A 112 18.29 -3.17 -0.22
CA LEU A 112 18.41 -4.62 -0.21
C LEU A 112 19.43 -5.15 -1.24
N ASN A 113 20.14 -4.28 -1.94
CA ASN A 113 21.03 -4.62 -3.07
C ASN A 113 20.31 -5.40 -4.18
N LEU A 114 19.04 -5.09 -4.42
CA LEU A 114 18.22 -5.68 -5.47
C LEU A 114 18.04 -4.70 -6.64
N SER A 115 17.87 -5.23 -7.84
CA SER A 115 17.36 -4.46 -8.97
C SER A 115 15.83 -4.38 -8.92
N ALA A 116 15.26 -3.37 -9.54
CA ALA A 116 13.80 -3.27 -9.68
C ALA A 116 13.16 -4.49 -10.37
N ARG A 117 13.94 -5.23 -11.18
CA ARG A 117 13.49 -6.48 -11.83
C ARG A 117 13.19 -7.61 -10.85
N GLN A 118 13.72 -7.55 -9.64
CA GLN A 118 13.53 -8.55 -8.58
C GLN A 118 12.39 -8.14 -7.62
N VAL A 119 11.65 -7.08 -7.96
CA VAL A 119 10.55 -6.56 -7.15
C VAL A 119 9.21 -6.90 -7.79
N ILE A 120 8.29 -7.39 -6.98
CA ILE A 120 6.87 -7.47 -7.32
C ILE A 120 6.17 -6.23 -6.74
N ALA A 121 5.49 -5.48 -7.56
CA ALA A 121 4.64 -4.37 -7.14
C ALA A 121 3.17 -4.70 -7.39
N VAL A 122 2.31 -4.37 -6.45
CA VAL A 122 0.88 -4.64 -6.51
C VAL A 122 0.10 -3.35 -6.29
N GLY A 123 -0.92 -3.11 -7.07
CA GLY A 123 -1.75 -1.92 -6.95
C GLY A 123 -3.09 -2.03 -7.67
N ASP A 124 -4.02 -1.13 -7.36
CA ASP A 124 -5.39 -1.10 -7.89
C ASP A 124 -5.74 0.21 -8.61
N GLY A 125 -4.94 1.23 -8.41
CA GLY A 125 -5.24 2.60 -8.79
C GLY A 125 -4.31 3.21 -9.84
N ALA A 126 -4.78 4.26 -10.51
CA ALA A 126 -3.97 5.02 -11.48
C ALA A 126 -2.70 5.67 -10.87
N ASN A 127 -2.68 5.83 -9.55
CA ASN A 127 -1.51 6.28 -8.80
C ASN A 127 -0.43 5.22 -8.62
N ASP A 128 -0.74 3.95 -8.95
CA ASP A 128 0.18 2.82 -8.85
C ASP A 128 0.87 2.51 -10.18
N LEU A 129 0.29 2.93 -11.31
CA LEU A 129 0.74 2.57 -12.66
C LEU A 129 2.24 2.76 -12.90
N ASP A 130 2.80 3.91 -12.46
CA ASP A 130 4.23 4.17 -12.64
C ASP A 130 5.08 3.18 -11.83
N MET A 131 4.65 2.84 -10.62
CA MET A 131 5.33 1.84 -9.78
C MET A 131 5.20 0.44 -10.40
N LEU A 132 4.01 0.06 -10.84
CA LEU A 132 3.75 -1.23 -11.49
C LEU A 132 4.62 -1.40 -12.75
N SER A 133 4.74 -0.36 -13.57
CA SER A 133 5.56 -0.39 -14.81
C SER A 133 7.07 -0.44 -14.56
N LYS A 134 7.55 -0.05 -13.37
CA LYS A 134 8.98 -0.03 -13.02
C LYS A 134 9.44 -1.27 -12.26
N ALA A 135 8.53 -1.99 -11.64
CA ALA A 135 8.83 -3.28 -11.03
C ALA A 135 9.11 -4.36 -12.07
N GLY A 136 9.85 -5.39 -11.71
CA GLY A 136 10.05 -6.55 -12.57
C GLY A 136 8.76 -7.31 -12.82
N THR A 137 7.86 -7.29 -11.84
CA THR A 137 6.52 -7.85 -11.94
C THR A 137 5.52 -6.85 -11.36
N GLY A 138 4.77 -6.18 -12.22
CA GLY A 138 3.67 -5.29 -11.83
C GLY A 138 2.33 -5.99 -11.94
N VAL A 139 1.58 -6.03 -10.84
CA VAL A 139 0.30 -6.74 -10.77
C VAL A 139 -0.83 -5.76 -10.47
N ALA A 140 -1.81 -5.70 -11.37
CA ALA A 140 -3.07 -5.00 -11.14
C ALA A 140 -4.02 -5.94 -10.39
N LEU A 141 -4.31 -5.62 -9.12
CA LEU A 141 -5.16 -6.43 -8.25
C LEU A 141 -6.50 -5.74 -8.06
N HIS A 142 -7.60 -6.38 -8.50
CA HIS A 142 -8.96 -5.83 -8.43
C HIS A 142 -9.04 -4.39 -8.92
N ALA A 143 -8.20 -4.07 -9.91
CA ALA A 143 -8.02 -2.74 -10.42
C ALA A 143 -9.19 -2.31 -11.33
N LYS A 144 -9.38 -0.99 -11.44
CA LYS A 144 -10.32 -0.45 -12.41
C LYS A 144 -9.88 -0.83 -13.84
N PRO A 145 -10.82 -1.03 -14.79
CA PRO A 145 -10.50 -1.41 -16.16
C PRO A 145 -9.37 -0.58 -16.80
N SER A 146 -9.43 0.73 -16.65
CA SER A 146 -8.42 1.66 -17.18
C SER A 146 -7.01 1.49 -16.58
N VAL A 147 -6.88 0.84 -15.45
CA VAL A 147 -5.60 0.48 -14.81
C VAL A 147 -5.20 -0.93 -15.21
N ALA A 148 -6.14 -1.86 -15.15
CA ALA A 148 -5.92 -3.25 -15.51
C ALA A 148 -5.42 -3.41 -16.96
N GLU A 149 -5.96 -2.64 -17.91
CA GLU A 149 -5.57 -2.66 -19.31
C GLU A 149 -4.11 -2.24 -19.58
N GLN A 150 -3.49 -1.53 -18.64
CA GLN A 150 -2.11 -1.06 -18.71
C GLN A 150 -1.11 -1.98 -18.01
N CYS A 151 -1.56 -3.11 -17.46
CA CYS A 151 -0.73 -4.06 -16.74
C CYS A 151 -0.78 -5.43 -17.42
N ASP A 152 0.37 -6.08 -17.55
CA ASP A 152 0.47 -7.41 -18.15
C ASP A 152 -0.17 -8.48 -17.24
N ILE A 153 -0.01 -8.34 -15.94
CA ILE A 153 -0.55 -9.27 -14.95
C ILE A 153 -1.73 -8.61 -14.22
N ARG A 154 -2.85 -9.34 -14.22
CA ARG A 154 -4.13 -8.88 -13.63
C ARG A 154 -4.73 -9.98 -12.78
N ILE A 155 -5.13 -9.62 -11.59
CA ILE A 155 -5.92 -10.48 -10.69
C ILE A 155 -7.28 -9.80 -10.54
N ASN A 156 -8.27 -10.26 -11.30
CA ASN A 156 -9.62 -9.72 -11.29
C ASN A 156 -10.54 -10.46 -10.31
N PHE A 157 -10.19 -11.70 -9.98
CA PHE A 157 -10.95 -12.60 -9.11
C PHE A 157 -10.01 -13.27 -8.11
N GLY A 158 -10.58 -13.77 -7.01
CA GLY A 158 -9.81 -14.40 -5.95
C GLY A 158 -9.29 -13.40 -4.93
N ASP A 159 -8.31 -13.81 -4.15
CA ASP A 159 -7.74 -13.04 -3.05
C ASP A 159 -6.22 -12.82 -3.21
N LEU A 160 -5.59 -12.30 -2.19
CA LEU A 160 -4.15 -11.99 -2.21
C LEU A 160 -3.26 -13.23 -2.33
N THR A 161 -3.77 -14.44 -2.07
CA THR A 161 -2.98 -15.67 -2.26
C THR A 161 -2.67 -15.95 -3.74
N ALA A 162 -3.42 -15.36 -4.67
CA ALA A 162 -3.11 -15.43 -6.09
C ALA A 162 -1.68 -14.91 -6.41
N LEU A 163 -1.17 -13.99 -5.62
CA LEU A 163 0.20 -13.49 -5.74
C LEU A 163 1.25 -14.56 -5.41
N LEU A 164 0.93 -15.54 -4.57
CA LEU A 164 1.83 -16.65 -4.27
C LEU A 164 1.95 -17.58 -5.48
N PHE A 165 0.84 -17.89 -6.14
CA PHE A 165 0.87 -18.72 -7.35
C PHE A 165 1.66 -18.05 -8.48
N ILE A 166 1.56 -16.73 -8.65
CA ILE A 166 2.37 -15.96 -9.62
C ILE A 166 3.87 -16.11 -9.32
N GLN A 167 4.24 -16.24 -8.05
CA GLN A 167 5.62 -16.45 -7.60
C GLN A 167 6.07 -17.92 -7.64
N GLY A 168 5.21 -18.84 -8.08
CA GLY A 168 5.52 -20.25 -8.21
C GLY A 168 5.30 -21.08 -6.94
N TYR A 169 4.70 -20.53 -5.88
CA TYR A 169 4.33 -21.32 -4.71
C TYR A 169 3.10 -22.17 -5.01
N SER A 170 3.14 -23.44 -4.61
CA SER A 170 1.95 -24.29 -4.56
C SER A 170 1.19 -24.05 -3.26
N LYS A 171 -0.07 -24.45 -3.21
CA LYS A 171 -0.91 -24.29 -2.01
C LYS A 171 -0.35 -24.97 -0.77
N GLU A 172 0.41 -26.04 -0.96
CA GLU A 172 1.08 -26.80 0.11
C GLU A 172 2.21 -26.01 0.79
N ASN A 173 2.74 -24.98 0.10
CA ASN A 173 3.77 -24.09 0.62
C ASN A 173 3.21 -22.93 1.45
N PHE A 174 1.87 -22.78 1.51
CA PHE A 174 1.24 -21.65 2.20
C PHE A 174 1.39 -21.78 3.70
N VAL A 175 1.75 -20.68 4.34
CA VAL A 175 1.81 -20.52 5.80
C VAL A 175 0.59 -19.70 6.24
N PHE A 176 -0.23 -20.28 7.12
CA PHE A 176 -1.49 -19.71 7.61
C PHE A 176 -1.33 -19.06 8.99
#